data_4bf1981cf3ca4a80c3fb7757c75e1b3f
#
_entry.id   4bf1981cf3ca4a80c3fb7757c75e1b3f
#
_cell.length_a   1.000
_cell.length_b   1.000
_cell.length_c   1.000
_cell.angle_alpha   90.00
_cell.angle_beta   90.00
_cell.angle_gamma   90.00
#
_symmetry.space_group_name_H-M   'P 1'
#
loop_
_entity.id
_entity.type
_entity.pdbx_description
1 polymer ?
#
loop_
_entity_poly.entity_id
_entity_poly.type
_entity_poly.pdbx_seq_one_letter_code
_entity_poly.pdbx_strand_id
1 'polypeptide(L)'
;MLSQDEARFPLTPTLRTTLGVKGHRPIVGTWDNKDLVYCYTAFNMVSGKLTTRLLEQPARHKQKTGQSKTQRLQAAFATHLRDIARAYPAESCHEVVITIDNAPWHRGVVVDEVLANYPHLRLYRLPSYRPQRNLVERFWRILRRRAPHNRLLTSRVELRHTLRQTICSYQSMRHKVLSLIQRKRKKP
;
A
#
# COMPACT_ATOMS: atom_id res chain seq x y z
N MET A 1 5.85 -6.13 -15.56
CA MET A 1 4.76 -6.66 -14.74
C MET A 1 4.84 -6.05 -13.35
N LEU A 2 3.73 -5.54 -12.84
CA LEU A 2 3.59 -4.93 -11.52
C LEU A 2 2.66 -5.80 -10.65
N SER A 3 2.93 -5.88 -9.35
CA SER A 3 1.98 -6.38 -8.36
C SER A 3 1.47 -5.19 -7.54
N GLN A 4 0.15 -5.00 -7.53
CA GLN A 4 -0.50 -3.89 -6.83
C GLN A 4 -1.33 -4.41 -5.66
N ASP A 5 -1.36 -3.65 -4.60
CA ASP A 5 -2.19 -3.90 -3.42
C ASP A 5 -2.38 -2.61 -2.61
N GLU A 6 -3.35 -2.62 -1.69
CA GLU A 6 -3.51 -1.56 -0.71
C GLU A 6 -3.54 -2.09 0.72
N ALA A 7 -2.97 -1.30 1.61
CA ALA A 7 -2.99 -1.56 3.04
C ALA A 7 -3.56 -0.39 3.83
N ARG A 8 -4.25 -0.72 4.92
CA ARG A 8 -4.73 0.24 5.91
C ARG A 8 -3.73 0.36 7.05
N PHE A 9 -3.44 1.60 7.41
CA PHE A 9 -2.62 1.96 8.56
C PHE A 9 -3.48 2.80 9.51
N PRO A 10 -4.01 2.21 10.58
CA PRO A 10 -4.79 2.96 11.56
C PRO A 10 -3.89 3.87 12.40
N LEU A 11 -4.45 4.96 12.88
CA LEU A 11 -3.78 5.84 13.83
C LEU A 11 -3.69 5.20 15.22
N THR A 12 -4.65 4.34 15.56
CA THR A 12 -4.57 3.50 16.77
C THR A 12 -3.32 2.63 16.72
N PRO A 13 -2.43 2.69 17.72
CA PRO A 13 -1.20 1.93 17.74
C PRO A 13 -1.45 0.41 17.62
N THR A 14 -0.69 -0.25 16.76
CA THR A 14 -0.67 -1.71 16.70
C THR A 14 0.51 -2.23 17.50
N LEU A 15 0.22 -3.07 18.51
CA LEU A 15 1.22 -3.61 19.41
C LEU A 15 1.91 -4.83 18.81
N ARG A 16 3.22 -4.92 19.00
CA ARG A 16 4.06 -6.05 18.61
C ARG A 16 5.09 -6.32 19.69
N THR A 17 5.52 -7.57 19.75
CA THR A 17 6.65 -7.97 20.60
C THR A 17 7.87 -7.11 20.28
N THR A 18 8.47 -6.56 21.32
CA THR A 18 9.69 -5.75 21.25
C THR A 18 10.64 -6.17 22.37
N LEU A 19 11.90 -5.80 22.22
CA LEU A 19 12.88 -5.98 23.29
C LEU A 19 12.63 -4.95 24.39
N GLY A 20 12.75 -5.39 25.64
CA GLY A 20 12.65 -4.57 26.83
C GLY A 20 13.62 -5.04 27.92
N VAL A 21 13.81 -4.23 28.93
CA VAL A 21 14.60 -4.62 30.11
C VAL A 21 13.86 -5.72 30.86
N LYS A 22 14.58 -6.75 31.33
CA LYS A 22 13.99 -7.83 32.13
C LYS A 22 13.25 -7.25 33.34
N GLY A 23 12.01 -7.67 33.53
CA GLY A 23 11.14 -7.15 34.63
C GLY A 23 10.37 -5.86 34.28
N HIS A 24 10.71 -5.15 33.20
CA HIS A 24 10.01 -3.92 32.80
C HIS A 24 9.32 -4.11 31.45
N ARG A 25 8.00 -4.24 31.46
CA ARG A 25 7.20 -4.36 30.24
C ARG A 25 7.09 -3.00 29.54
N PRO A 26 7.50 -2.90 28.25
CA PRO A 26 7.30 -1.65 27.50
C PRO A 26 5.82 -1.25 27.42
N ILE A 27 5.51 0.00 27.73
CA ILE A 27 4.17 0.55 27.69
C ILE A 27 4.08 1.48 26.47
N VAL A 28 3.05 1.31 25.66
CA VAL A 28 2.72 2.18 24.52
C VAL A 28 1.40 2.86 24.81
N GLY A 29 1.39 4.20 24.81
CA GLY A 29 0.16 4.97 24.91
C GLY A 29 -0.79 4.63 23.77
N THR A 30 -2.09 4.68 24.02
CA THR A 30 -3.13 4.45 23.01
C THR A 30 -4.26 5.44 23.18
N TRP A 31 -5.02 5.64 22.12
CA TRP A 31 -6.26 6.42 22.11
C TRP A 31 -7.29 5.83 21.15
N ASP A 32 -8.54 6.09 21.37
CA ASP A 32 -9.62 5.65 20.49
C ASP A 32 -9.78 6.61 19.30
N ASN A 33 -8.79 6.63 18.41
CA ASN A 33 -8.86 7.39 17.17
C ASN A 33 -8.90 6.43 15.96
N LYS A 34 -10.07 6.38 15.30
CA LYS A 34 -10.32 5.52 14.12
C LYS A 34 -9.87 6.13 12.80
N ASP A 35 -9.15 7.23 12.83
CA ASP A 35 -8.50 7.82 11.66
C ASP A 35 -7.48 6.84 11.08
N LEU A 36 -7.27 6.88 9.78
CA LEU A 36 -6.35 5.98 9.12
C LEU A 36 -5.75 6.57 7.84
N VAL A 37 -4.67 5.96 7.37
CA VAL A 37 -4.06 6.22 6.07
C VAL A 37 -4.12 4.94 5.25
N TYR A 38 -4.66 5.01 4.03
CA TYR A 38 -4.50 3.97 3.02
C TYR A 38 -3.20 4.19 2.27
N CYS A 39 -2.49 3.11 2.01
CA CYS A 39 -1.32 3.10 1.15
C CYS A 39 -1.59 2.19 -0.04
N TYR A 40 -1.64 2.75 -1.24
CA TYR A 40 -1.66 2.02 -2.49
C TYR A 40 -0.21 1.85 -2.95
N THR A 41 0.17 0.65 -3.35
CA THR A 41 1.52 0.39 -3.85
C THR A 41 1.47 -0.54 -5.04
N ALA A 42 2.09 -0.12 -6.13
CA ALA A 42 2.43 -0.97 -7.26
C ALA A 42 3.93 -1.25 -7.23
N PHE A 43 4.27 -2.50 -7.33
CA PHE A 43 5.59 -3.03 -7.16
C PHE A 43 6.08 -3.67 -8.46
N ASN A 44 7.19 -3.16 -9.02
CA ASN A 44 7.80 -3.77 -10.20
C ASN A 44 8.64 -4.98 -9.79
N MET A 45 8.20 -6.17 -10.21
CA MET A 45 8.83 -7.44 -9.82
C MET A 45 10.21 -7.68 -10.43
N VAL A 46 10.57 -6.91 -11.44
CA VAL A 46 11.87 -7.01 -12.12
C VAL A 46 12.84 -5.96 -11.58
N SER A 47 12.44 -4.70 -11.56
CA SER A 47 13.33 -3.58 -11.21
C SER A 47 13.31 -3.22 -9.72
N GLY A 48 12.34 -3.70 -8.93
CA GLY A 48 12.15 -3.31 -7.55
C GLY A 48 11.61 -1.87 -7.36
N LYS A 49 11.23 -1.19 -8.45
CA LYS A 49 10.65 0.15 -8.38
C LYS A 49 9.28 0.10 -7.70
N LEU A 50 9.05 1.02 -6.75
CA LEU A 50 7.77 1.20 -6.08
C LEU A 50 7.09 2.45 -6.62
N THR A 51 5.81 2.34 -6.98
CA THR A 51 4.92 3.47 -7.22
C THR A 51 3.88 3.46 -6.09
N THR A 52 3.84 4.50 -5.26
CA THR A 52 3.02 4.54 -4.05
C THR A 52 2.19 5.80 -3.96
N ARG A 53 0.98 5.66 -3.42
CA ARG A 53 0.08 6.77 -3.08
C ARG A 53 -0.46 6.59 -1.67
N LEU A 54 -0.43 7.66 -0.89
CA LEU A 54 -1.01 7.71 0.46
C LEU A 54 -2.30 8.53 0.43
N LEU A 55 -3.38 7.97 0.97
CA LEU A 55 -4.68 8.60 1.11
C LEU A 55 -5.05 8.68 2.59
N GLU A 56 -5.14 9.89 3.11
CA GLU A 56 -5.65 10.13 4.47
C GLU A 56 -7.16 9.94 4.49
N GLN A 57 -7.64 9.19 5.46
CA GLN A 57 -9.06 8.98 5.67
C GLN A 57 -9.43 9.27 7.13
N PRO A 58 -10.26 10.29 7.40
CA PRO A 58 -10.78 10.54 8.73
C PRO A 58 -11.74 9.43 9.15
N ALA A 59 -11.93 9.26 10.46
CA ALA A 59 -12.93 8.36 11.00
C ALA A 59 -14.33 8.66 10.43
N ARG A 60 -15.18 7.64 10.32
CA ARG A 60 -16.47 7.74 9.63
C ARG A 60 -17.33 8.91 10.12
N HIS A 61 -17.37 9.13 11.43
CA HIS A 61 -18.15 10.24 12.04
C HIS A 61 -17.62 11.64 11.70
N LYS A 62 -16.38 11.76 11.22
CA LYS A 62 -15.75 13.02 10.81
C LYS A 62 -15.86 13.30 9.30
N GLN A 63 -16.50 12.39 8.54
CA GLN A 63 -16.60 12.51 7.10
C GLN A 63 -17.81 13.38 6.71
N LYS A 64 -17.54 14.50 6.05
CA LYS A 64 -18.55 15.45 5.59
C LYS A 64 -19.05 15.19 4.15
N THR A 65 -18.50 14.19 3.45
CA THR A 65 -18.85 13.91 2.05
C THR A 65 -19.90 12.81 1.96
N GLY A 66 -20.94 12.99 1.13
CA GLY A 66 -21.96 11.98 0.84
C GLY A 66 -21.45 10.74 0.08
N GLN A 67 -20.17 10.67 -0.24
CA GLN A 67 -19.58 9.54 -0.97
C GLN A 67 -19.42 8.30 -0.10
N SER A 68 -19.79 7.15 -0.66
CA SER A 68 -19.55 5.86 -0.01
C SER A 68 -18.04 5.56 0.12
N LYS A 69 -17.69 4.66 1.06
CA LYS A 69 -16.32 4.20 1.22
C LYS A 69 -15.76 3.62 -0.10
N THR A 70 -16.57 2.83 -0.81
CA THR A 70 -16.18 2.20 -2.08
C THR A 70 -15.86 3.25 -3.14
N GLN A 71 -16.69 4.27 -3.29
CA GLN A 71 -16.45 5.36 -4.26
C GLN A 71 -15.14 6.11 -3.99
N ARG A 72 -14.83 6.40 -2.71
CA ARG A 72 -13.57 7.06 -2.36
C ARG A 72 -12.35 6.18 -2.63
N LEU A 73 -12.41 4.90 -2.32
CA LEU A 73 -11.33 3.96 -2.60
C LEU A 73 -11.15 3.75 -4.11
N GLN A 74 -12.25 3.72 -4.86
CA GLN A 74 -12.25 3.63 -6.31
C GLN A 74 -11.58 4.87 -6.95
N ALA A 75 -11.94 6.08 -6.53
CA ALA A 75 -11.30 7.31 -7.00
C ALA A 75 -9.80 7.36 -6.66
N ALA A 76 -9.42 6.88 -5.46
CA ALA A 76 -8.02 6.80 -5.06
C ALA A 76 -7.24 5.76 -5.89
N PHE A 77 -7.84 4.61 -6.18
CA PHE A 77 -7.27 3.59 -7.04
C PHE A 77 -7.09 4.10 -8.47
N ALA A 78 -8.12 4.76 -9.04
CA ALA A 78 -8.04 5.39 -10.35
C ALA A 78 -6.90 6.44 -10.42
N THR A 79 -6.74 7.23 -9.36
CA THR A 79 -5.63 8.18 -9.28
C THR A 79 -4.27 7.46 -9.18
N HIS A 80 -4.20 6.34 -8.45
CA HIS A 80 -2.99 5.52 -8.38
C HIS A 80 -2.63 4.89 -9.75
N LEU A 81 -3.61 4.48 -10.54
CA LEU A 81 -3.38 4.03 -11.93
C LEU A 81 -2.78 5.14 -12.81
N ARG A 82 -3.23 6.39 -12.65
CA ARG A 82 -2.60 7.54 -13.34
C ARG A 82 -1.15 7.75 -12.91
N ASP A 83 -0.82 7.54 -11.62
CA ASP A 83 0.57 7.59 -11.16
C ASP A 83 1.42 6.48 -11.75
N ILE A 84 0.84 5.28 -11.92
CA ILE A 84 1.51 4.17 -12.60
C ILE A 84 1.75 4.51 -14.07
N ALA A 85 0.74 5.05 -14.78
CA ALA A 85 0.88 5.46 -16.17
C ALA A 85 2.02 6.49 -16.36
N ARG A 86 2.11 7.49 -15.47
CA ARG A 86 3.21 8.47 -15.48
C ARG A 86 4.58 7.84 -15.18
N ALA A 87 4.62 6.83 -14.31
CA ALA A 87 5.86 6.14 -13.94
C ALA A 87 6.36 5.16 -15.01
N TYR A 88 5.46 4.74 -15.90
CA TYR A 88 5.66 3.81 -17.01
C TYR A 88 4.89 4.32 -18.24
N PRO A 89 5.37 5.36 -18.92
CA PRO A 89 4.69 5.95 -20.06
C PRO A 89 4.71 5.00 -21.27
N ALA A 90 3.72 5.15 -22.16
CA ALA A 90 3.52 4.29 -23.32
C ALA A 90 4.72 4.29 -24.28
N GLU A 91 5.44 5.41 -24.37
CA GLU A 91 6.66 5.57 -25.19
C GLU A 91 7.80 4.63 -24.73
N SER A 92 7.82 4.30 -23.44
CA SER A 92 8.85 3.44 -22.83
C SER A 92 8.39 2.02 -22.57
N CYS A 93 7.08 1.78 -22.56
CA CYS A 93 6.48 0.51 -22.16
C CYS A 93 5.25 0.20 -23.00
N HIS A 94 5.37 -0.68 -24.00
CA HIS A 94 4.23 -1.10 -24.85
C HIS A 94 3.04 -1.63 -24.03
N GLU A 95 3.32 -2.38 -22.97
CA GLU A 95 2.28 -2.92 -22.09
C GLU A 95 2.77 -3.01 -20.65
N VAL A 96 1.91 -2.58 -19.73
CA VAL A 96 2.12 -2.66 -18.28
C VAL A 96 1.06 -3.54 -17.66
N VAL A 97 1.38 -4.80 -17.42
CA VAL A 97 0.48 -5.75 -16.73
C VAL A 97 0.54 -5.49 -15.23
N ILE A 98 -0.63 -5.21 -14.63
CA ILE A 98 -0.80 -4.92 -13.20
C ILE A 98 -1.65 -6.02 -12.58
N THR A 99 -1.06 -6.86 -11.72
CA THR A 99 -1.82 -7.86 -10.96
C THR A 99 -2.48 -7.22 -9.75
N ILE A 100 -3.79 -7.45 -9.61
CA ILE A 100 -4.64 -6.92 -8.53
C ILE A 100 -5.49 -8.04 -7.92
N ASP A 101 -6.01 -7.82 -6.73
CA ASP A 101 -7.03 -8.68 -6.14
C ASP A 101 -8.43 -8.36 -6.70
N ASN A 102 -9.45 -9.05 -6.17
CA ASN A 102 -10.84 -8.90 -6.60
C ASN A 102 -11.63 -7.86 -5.78
N ALA A 103 -10.97 -6.88 -5.14
CA ALA A 103 -11.65 -5.88 -4.35
C ALA A 103 -12.69 -5.08 -5.19
N PRO A 104 -13.86 -4.73 -4.60
CA PRO A 104 -14.95 -4.07 -5.34
C PRO A 104 -14.56 -2.71 -5.94
N TRP A 105 -13.63 -2.00 -5.33
CA TRP A 105 -13.17 -0.69 -5.79
C TRP A 105 -12.16 -0.74 -6.96
N HIS A 106 -11.75 -1.94 -7.39
CA HIS A 106 -10.94 -2.13 -8.59
C HIS A 106 -11.75 -2.19 -9.88
N ARG A 107 -13.02 -1.78 -9.85
CA ARG A 107 -13.97 -1.79 -10.99
C ARG A 107 -14.79 -0.51 -11.00
N GLY A 108 -15.42 -0.25 -12.14
CA GLY A 108 -16.43 0.77 -12.34
C GLY A 108 -15.95 1.95 -13.17
N VAL A 109 -16.88 2.81 -13.54
CA VAL A 109 -16.71 3.85 -14.56
C VAL A 109 -15.42 4.65 -14.42
N VAL A 110 -15.09 5.13 -13.21
CA VAL A 110 -13.88 5.95 -12.97
C VAL A 110 -12.58 5.17 -13.25
N VAL A 111 -12.58 3.86 -13.02
CA VAL A 111 -11.42 2.99 -13.31
C VAL A 111 -11.35 2.72 -14.82
N ASP A 112 -12.50 2.43 -15.43
CA ASP A 112 -12.62 2.12 -16.87
C ASP A 112 -12.22 3.35 -17.71
N GLU A 113 -12.60 4.56 -17.31
CA GLU A 113 -12.16 5.82 -17.93
C GLU A 113 -10.63 5.99 -17.89
N VAL A 114 -9.98 5.63 -16.77
CA VAL A 114 -8.52 5.69 -16.70
C VAL A 114 -7.89 4.68 -17.65
N LEU A 115 -8.41 3.45 -17.69
CA LEU A 115 -7.89 2.42 -18.60
C LEU A 115 -8.11 2.78 -20.07
N ALA A 116 -9.22 3.43 -20.42
CA ALA A 116 -9.46 3.95 -21.76
C ALA A 116 -8.45 5.04 -22.17
N ASN A 117 -8.08 5.93 -21.22
CA ASN A 117 -7.08 6.98 -21.45
C ASN A 117 -5.63 6.46 -21.46
N TYR A 118 -5.38 5.28 -20.86
CA TYR A 118 -4.06 4.66 -20.79
C TYR A 118 -4.12 3.19 -21.25
N PRO A 119 -4.33 2.94 -22.55
CA PRO A 119 -4.59 1.60 -23.08
C PRO A 119 -3.42 0.62 -22.95
N HIS A 120 -2.21 1.11 -22.64
CA HIS A 120 -1.05 0.28 -22.35
C HIS A 120 -1.08 -0.33 -20.93
N LEU A 121 -2.00 0.11 -20.04
CA LEU A 121 -2.21 -0.50 -18.74
C LEU A 121 -3.21 -1.66 -18.85
N ARG A 122 -2.81 -2.85 -18.39
CA ARG A 122 -3.67 -4.04 -18.34
C ARG A 122 -3.83 -4.52 -16.90
N LEU A 123 -5.06 -4.60 -16.42
CA LEU A 123 -5.37 -5.18 -15.12
C LEU A 123 -5.55 -6.69 -15.23
N TYR A 124 -4.75 -7.44 -14.48
CA TYR A 124 -4.89 -8.88 -14.33
C TYR A 124 -5.35 -9.22 -12.93
N ARG A 125 -6.54 -9.81 -12.80
CA ARG A 125 -7.13 -10.19 -11.51
C ARG A 125 -6.58 -11.51 -11.02
N LEU A 126 -6.11 -11.54 -9.79
CA LEU A 126 -5.67 -12.78 -9.17
C LEU A 126 -6.87 -13.70 -8.88
N PRO A 127 -6.73 -15.03 -9.07
CA PRO A 127 -7.76 -15.97 -8.66
C PRO A 127 -8.11 -15.83 -7.17
N SER A 128 -9.39 -15.98 -6.85
CA SER A 128 -9.89 -15.98 -5.48
C SER A 128 -9.15 -17.03 -4.63
N TYR A 129 -9.02 -16.77 -3.32
CA TYR A 129 -8.42 -17.69 -2.33
C TYR A 129 -6.92 -18.01 -2.49
N ARG A 130 -6.16 -17.18 -3.20
CA ARG A 130 -4.69 -17.31 -3.24
C ARG A 130 -3.94 -16.05 -2.79
N PRO A 131 -4.15 -15.57 -1.55
CA PRO A 131 -3.49 -14.36 -1.03
C PRO A 131 -1.97 -14.49 -1.00
N GLN A 132 -1.43 -15.72 -0.90
CA GLN A 132 0.02 -16.01 -0.89
C GLN A 132 0.74 -15.53 -2.17
N ARG A 133 0.03 -15.24 -3.26
CA ARG A 133 0.58 -14.70 -4.50
C ARG A 133 0.72 -13.19 -4.49
N ASN A 134 0.13 -12.51 -3.50
CA ASN A 134 0.30 -11.06 -3.37
C ASN A 134 1.64 -10.74 -2.68
N LEU A 135 2.64 -10.49 -3.52
CA LEU A 135 4.02 -10.22 -3.06
C LEU A 135 4.13 -8.92 -2.26
N VAL A 136 3.19 -7.99 -2.46
CA VAL A 136 3.15 -6.70 -1.76
C VAL A 136 2.89 -6.89 -0.25
N GLU A 137 2.21 -7.96 0.16
CA GLU A 137 1.97 -8.25 1.59
C GLU A 137 3.26 -8.32 2.43
N ARG A 138 4.35 -8.78 1.84
CA ARG A 138 5.65 -8.81 2.52
C ARG A 138 6.17 -7.40 2.80
N PHE A 139 5.96 -6.50 1.84
CA PHE A 139 6.29 -5.09 2.03
C PHE A 139 5.42 -4.44 3.10
N TRP A 140 4.11 -4.75 3.14
CA TRP A 140 3.21 -4.28 4.19
C TRP A 140 3.65 -4.69 5.59
N ARG A 141 4.11 -5.93 5.74
CA ARG A 141 4.62 -6.43 7.03
C ARG A 141 5.80 -5.60 7.53
N ILE A 142 6.72 -5.25 6.62
CA ILE A 142 7.87 -4.43 6.96
C ILE A 142 7.45 -2.99 7.24
N LEU A 143 6.60 -2.41 6.39
CA LEU A 143 6.13 -1.04 6.55
C LEU A 143 5.41 -0.85 7.89
N ARG A 144 4.53 -1.80 8.27
CA ARG A 144 3.90 -1.80 9.59
C ARG A 144 4.93 -1.86 10.72
N ARG A 145 5.92 -2.73 10.60
CA ARG A 145 6.95 -2.90 11.65
C ARG A 145 7.82 -1.66 11.82
N ARG A 146 8.12 -0.94 10.76
CA ARG A 146 9.06 0.19 10.78
C ARG A 146 8.40 1.54 11.01
N ALA A 147 7.16 1.70 10.60
CA ALA A 147 6.45 2.95 10.71
C ALA A 147 5.54 3.00 11.95
N PRO A 148 4.33 2.37 11.99
CA PRO A 148 3.37 2.62 13.07
C PRO A 148 3.48 1.68 14.28
N HIS A 149 4.16 0.51 14.21
CA HIS A 149 4.17 -0.41 15.35
C HIS A 149 4.86 0.17 16.57
N ASN A 150 4.24 -0.03 17.75
CA ASN A 150 4.71 0.42 19.06
C ASN A 150 4.97 1.93 19.14
N ARG A 151 4.28 2.73 18.32
CA ARG A 151 4.37 4.19 18.31
C ARG A 151 3.00 4.80 18.49
N LEU A 152 2.90 5.77 19.39
CA LEU A 152 1.75 6.65 19.50
C LEU A 152 1.96 7.83 18.55
N LEU A 153 1.20 7.83 17.44
CA LEU A 153 1.20 8.92 16.47
C LEU A 153 -0.01 9.82 16.73
N THR A 154 0.20 11.11 16.77
CA THR A 154 -0.80 12.09 17.26
C THR A 154 -1.79 12.51 16.17
N SER A 155 -1.41 12.40 14.91
CA SER A 155 -2.23 12.85 13.79
C SER A 155 -2.05 11.99 12.53
N ARG A 156 -3.04 12.08 11.61
CA ARG A 156 -2.93 11.47 10.28
C ARG A 156 -1.73 12.01 9.49
N VAL A 157 -1.43 13.29 9.65
CA VAL A 157 -0.31 13.95 8.98
C VAL A 157 1.02 13.33 9.44
N GLU A 158 1.18 13.11 10.75
CA GLU A 158 2.34 12.45 11.31
C GLU A 158 2.47 10.99 10.86
N LEU A 159 1.36 10.25 10.88
CA LEU A 159 1.32 8.87 10.36
C LEU A 159 1.71 8.83 8.87
N ARG A 160 1.12 9.70 8.05
CA ARG A 160 1.45 9.82 6.62
C ARG A 160 2.91 10.17 6.40
N HIS A 161 3.45 11.11 7.19
CA HIS A 161 4.86 11.50 7.10
C HIS A 161 5.79 10.32 7.42
N THR A 162 5.53 9.60 8.51
CA THR A 162 6.29 8.43 8.94
C THR A 162 6.25 7.30 7.89
N LEU A 163 5.06 7.05 7.32
CA LEU A 163 4.90 6.09 6.21
C LEU A 163 5.71 6.52 4.99
N ARG A 164 5.60 7.81 4.60
CA ARG A 164 6.31 8.36 3.45
C ARG A 164 7.83 8.25 3.59
N GLN A 165 8.39 8.63 4.75
CA GLN A 165 9.82 8.50 5.02
C GLN A 165 10.28 7.05 4.86
N THR A 166 9.54 6.11 5.45
CA THR A 166 9.85 4.68 5.35
C THR A 166 9.79 4.20 3.89
N ILE A 167 8.76 4.58 3.14
CA ILE A 167 8.61 4.23 1.72
C ILE A 167 9.77 4.80 0.90
N CYS A 168 10.11 6.08 1.07
CA CYS A 168 11.21 6.72 0.35
C CYS A 168 12.54 6.00 0.61
N SER A 169 12.80 5.57 1.84
CA SER A 169 14.01 4.79 2.15
C SER A 169 14.08 3.45 1.43
N TYR A 170 12.91 2.83 1.13
CA TYR A 170 12.86 1.61 0.32
C TYR A 170 12.94 1.90 -1.18
N GLN A 171 12.37 3.00 -1.66
CA GLN A 171 12.48 3.41 -3.06
C GLN A 171 13.94 3.65 -3.49
N SER A 172 14.79 4.15 -2.59
CA SER A 172 16.23 4.30 -2.84
C SER A 172 17.01 2.97 -2.80
N MET A 173 16.46 1.95 -2.11
CA MET A 173 17.12 0.65 -1.91
C MET A 173 16.42 -0.49 -2.68
N ARG A 174 16.34 -0.36 -4.01
CA ARG A 174 15.63 -1.31 -4.89
C ARG A 174 16.02 -2.78 -4.67
N HIS A 175 17.32 -3.06 -4.42
CA HIS A 175 17.80 -4.42 -4.15
C HIS A 175 17.15 -5.02 -2.89
N LYS A 176 16.93 -4.23 -1.83
CA LYS A 176 16.22 -4.70 -0.64
C LYS A 176 14.76 -5.01 -0.94
N VAL A 177 14.14 -4.19 -1.80
CA VAL A 177 12.78 -4.42 -2.24
C VAL A 177 12.69 -5.73 -3.02
N LEU A 178 13.59 -5.98 -3.98
CA LEU A 178 13.66 -7.25 -4.72
C LEU A 178 13.89 -8.46 -3.80
N SER A 179 14.75 -8.35 -2.80
CA SER A 179 15.01 -9.44 -1.85
C SER A 179 13.78 -9.88 -1.05
N LEU A 180 12.76 -9.01 -0.92
CA LEU A 180 11.50 -9.35 -0.26
C LEU A 180 10.65 -10.31 -1.10
N ILE A 181 10.81 -10.28 -2.43
CA ILE A 181 10.04 -11.11 -3.35
C ILE A 181 10.72 -12.46 -3.56
N GLN A 182 12.05 -12.43 -3.70
CA GLN A 182 12.81 -13.63 -3.94
C GLN A 182 12.64 -14.56 -2.74
N ARG A 183 11.89 -15.64 -2.91
CA ARG A 183 11.90 -16.75 -1.98
C ARG A 183 13.35 -17.22 -1.88
N LYS A 184 13.99 -17.11 -0.71
CA LYS A 184 15.20 -17.91 -0.49
C LYS A 184 14.83 -19.35 -0.82
N ARG A 185 15.32 -19.87 -1.95
CA ARG A 185 15.29 -21.29 -2.20
C ARG A 185 15.92 -21.91 -0.96
N LYS A 186 15.16 -22.70 -0.19
CA LYS A 186 15.78 -23.55 0.79
C LYS A 186 16.80 -24.38 0.00
N LYS A 187 18.08 -24.23 0.33
CA LYS A 187 19.07 -25.20 -0.13
C LYS A 187 18.57 -26.57 0.27
N PRO A 188 18.63 -27.56 -0.64
CA PRO A 188 18.29 -28.93 -0.32
C PRO A 188 19.09 -29.43 0.86
#